data_d5f25597059bf988b4e0848b948dc5fc
#
_entry.id   d5f25597059bf988b4e0848b948dc5fc
#
_cell.length_a   1.000
_cell.length_b   1.000
_cell.length_c   1.000
_cell.angle_alpha   90.00
_cell.angle_beta   90.00
_cell.angle_gamma   90.00
#
_symmetry.space_group_name_H-M   'P 1'
#
loop_
_entity.id
_entity.type
_entity.pdbx_description
1 polymer ?
#
loop_
_entity_poly.entity_id
_entity_poly.type
_entity_poly.pdbx_seq_one_letter_code
_entity_poly.pdbx_strand_id
1 'polypeptide(L)'
;AAALRALGGVWKNIRLALTAPHLGIREGRRLRGKYEITAEDVARGARFKDAVCRVEYWTDIHGLDASSSAFSDGGMKSKPYDIPMRALESADFSNLYMAGRCISGGFIPHASYRVTGNAAAMGEAVGKKAAARSLG
;
A
#
# COMPACT_ATOMS: atom_id res chain seq x y z
N ALA A 1 -22.54 -15.35 -7.75
CA ALA A 1 -22.69 -16.78 -8.12
C ALA A 1 -24.04 -17.07 -8.79
N ALA A 2 -25.14 -16.48 -8.31
CA ALA A 2 -26.46 -16.62 -8.93
C ALA A 2 -26.49 -16.00 -10.33
N ALA A 3 -25.96 -14.78 -10.48
CA ALA A 3 -25.87 -14.09 -11.76
C ALA A 3 -25.02 -14.88 -12.78
N LEU A 4 -23.88 -15.41 -12.37
CA LEU A 4 -23.04 -16.23 -13.24
C LEU A 4 -23.77 -17.51 -13.68
N ARG A 5 -24.47 -18.19 -12.78
CA ARG A 5 -25.26 -19.36 -13.15
C ARG A 5 -26.36 -19.06 -14.19
N ALA A 6 -26.95 -17.86 -14.09
CA ALA A 6 -27.99 -17.42 -15.05
C ALA A 6 -27.47 -17.26 -16.49
N LEU A 7 -26.13 -17.05 -16.65
CA LEU A 7 -25.50 -17.01 -17.98
C LEU A 7 -25.44 -18.39 -18.66
N GLY A 8 -25.61 -19.49 -17.92
CA GLY A 8 -25.56 -20.85 -18.47
C GLY A 8 -24.19 -21.30 -18.95
N GLY A 9 -24.14 -22.29 -19.87
CA GLY A 9 -22.87 -22.78 -20.41
C GLY A 9 -21.89 -23.27 -19.35
N VAL A 10 -20.63 -22.83 -19.44
CA VAL A 10 -19.56 -23.19 -18.50
C VAL A 10 -19.83 -22.72 -17.07
N TRP A 11 -20.67 -21.70 -16.87
CA TRP A 11 -21.02 -21.15 -15.58
C TRP A 11 -22.17 -21.87 -14.87
N LYS A 12 -22.88 -22.78 -15.55
CA LYS A 12 -24.08 -23.45 -15.02
C LYS A 12 -23.85 -24.08 -13.63
N ASN A 13 -22.69 -24.66 -13.42
CA ASN A 13 -22.37 -25.43 -12.22
C ASN A 13 -21.49 -24.63 -11.19
N ILE A 14 -21.29 -23.35 -11.40
CA ILE A 14 -20.50 -22.53 -10.46
C ILE A 14 -21.17 -22.49 -9.09
N ARG A 15 -20.41 -22.70 -8.04
CA ARG A 15 -20.88 -22.69 -6.66
C ARG A 15 -19.93 -21.83 -5.81
N LEU A 16 -20.49 -21.14 -4.83
CA LEU A 16 -19.70 -20.51 -3.80
C LEU A 16 -19.14 -21.60 -2.88
N ALA A 17 -17.83 -21.78 -2.87
CA ALA A 17 -17.17 -22.79 -2.06
C ALA A 17 -16.93 -22.28 -0.64
N LEU A 18 -16.49 -21.01 -0.50
CA LEU A 18 -16.12 -20.41 0.77
C LEU A 18 -16.23 -18.89 0.69
N THR A 19 -16.59 -18.25 1.78
CA THR A 19 -16.40 -16.81 2.01
C THR A 19 -15.30 -16.62 3.03
N ALA A 20 -14.50 -15.55 2.89
CA ALA A 20 -13.49 -15.23 3.87
C ALA A 20 -14.14 -14.95 5.25
N PRO A 21 -13.55 -15.46 6.37
CA PRO A 21 -14.09 -15.25 7.71
C PRO A 21 -13.94 -13.81 8.21
N HIS A 22 -13.01 -13.05 7.59
CA HIS A 22 -12.72 -11.67 7.93
C HIS A 22 -12.75 -10.76 6.71
N LEU A 23 -13.07 -9.48 6.93
CA LEU A 23 -12.97 -8.46 5.89
C LEU A 23 -11.51 -8.25 5.49
N GLY A 24 -11.25 -8.16 4.20
CA GLY A 24 -9.95 -7.77 3.65
C GLY A 24 -9.77 -6.26 3.72
N ILE A 25 -9.31 -5.75 4.87
CA ILE A 25 -9.04 -4.32 5.06
C ILE A 25 -7.70 -3.97 4.42
N ARG A 26 -7.71 -3.03 3.47
CA ARG A 26 -6.49 -2.52 2.82
C ARG A 26 -6.19 -1.06 3.12
N GLU A 27 -7.09 -0.36 3.78
CA GLU A 27 -6.92 1.00 4.27
C GLU A 27 -7.25 1.07 5.75
N GLY A 28 -6.40 1.77 6.51
CA GLY A 28 -6.54 1.90 7.95
C GLY A 28 -5.72 3.08 8.46
N ARG A 29 -5.44 3.05 9.75
CA ARG A 29 -4.58 4.07 10.38
C ARG A 29 -3.17 4.00 9.82
N ARG A 30 -2.56 5.18 9.66
CA ARG A 30 -1.19 5.36 9.18
C ARG A 30 -0.36 6.04 10.24
N LEU A 31 0.94 5.73 10.25
CA LEU A 31 1.92 6.35 11.13
C LEU A 31 2.02 7.86 10.86
N ARG A 32 2.16 8.65 11.89
CA ARG A 32 2.75 9.97 11.79
C ARG A 32 4.27 9.78 11.79
N GLY A 33 4.85 9.68 10.59
CA GLY A 33 6.27 9.45 10.40
C GLY A 33 7.09 10.73 10.42
N LYS A 34 8.42 10.60 10.50
CA LYS A 34 9.36 11.71 10.34
C LYS A 34 9.29 12.33 8.93
N TYR A 35 8.72 11.63 7.99
CA TYR A 35 8.43 12.07 6.64
C TYR A 35 7.08 11.48 6.19
N GLU A 36 6.26 12.27 5.55
CA GLU A 36 5.04 11.81 4.90
C GLU A 36 5.25 11.78 3.39
N ILE A 37 5.08 10.62 2.77
CA ILE A 37 5.16 10.47 1.32
C ILE A 37 3.95 11.18 0.72
N THR A 38 4.19 12.09 -0.21
CA THR A 38 3.18 12.95 -0.83
C THR A 38 2.79 12.49 -2.23
N ALA A 39 1.66 12.98 -2.74
CA ALA A 39 1.26 12.79 -4.13
C ALA A 39 2.30 13.36 -5.11
N GLU A 40 2.94 14.47 -4.75
CA GLU A 40 3.99 15.07 -5.54
C GLU A 40 5.23 14.17 -5.65
N ASP A 41 5.61 13.48 -4.59
CA ASP A 41 6.71 12.50 -4.61
C ASP A 41 6.44 11.39 -5.64
N VAL A 42 5.20 10.90 -5.71
CA VAL A 42 4.77 9.90 -6.69
C VAL A 42 4.80 10.47 -8.11
N ALA A 43 4.28 11.67 -8.31
CA ALA A 43 4.20 12.31 -9.63
C ALA A 43 5.59 12.61 -10.22
N ARG A 44 6.52 13.09 -9.40
CA ARG A 44 7.89 13.41 -9.85
C ARG A 44 8.83 12.21 -9.87
N GLY A 45 8.47 11.08 -9.24
CA GLY A 45 9.36 9.94 -9.08
C GLY A 45 10.48 10.21 -8.08
N ALA A 46 10.13 10.67 -6.87
CA ALA A 46 11.08 11.11 -5.85
C ALA A 46 12.13 10.05 -5.51
N ARG A 47 13.39 10.51 -5.33
CA ARG A 47 14.53 9.68 -4.92
C ARG A 47 15.03 10.17 -3.56
N PHE A 48 15.38 9.23 -2.68
CA PHE A 48 15.83 9.55 -1.33
C PHE A 48 17.15 8.82 -1.00
N LYS A 49 18.02 9.47 -0.25
CA LYS A 49 19.30 8.87 0.20
C LYS A 49 19.08 7.71 1.18
N ASP A 50 17.99 7.77 1.94
CA ASP A 50 17.57 6.77 2.92
C ASP A 50 16.47 5.83 2.37
N ALA A 51 16.45 5.61 1.05
CA ALA A 51 15.49 4.73 0.40
C ALA A 51 15.61 3.28 0.91
N VAL A 52 14.48 2.67 1.23
CA VAL A 52 14.38 1.26 1.66
C VAL A 52 13.85 0.34 0.56
N CYS A 53 13.02 0.87 -0.31
CA CYS A 53 12.57 0.17 -1.50
C CYS A 53 12.12 1.17 -2.57
N ARG A 54 11.99 0.66 -3.80
CA ARG A 54 11.44 1.39 -4.94
C ARG A 54 10.06 0.87 -5.27
N VAL A 55 9.10 1.77 -5.36
CA VAL A 55 7.74 1.47 -5.79
C VAL A 55 7.64 1.69 -7.29
N GLU A 56 7.25 0.66 -8.02
CA GLU A 56 7.02 0.71 -9.47
C GLU A 56 5.54 0.52 -9.81
N TYR A 57 4.74 0.19 -8.79
CA TYR A 57 3.32 -0.03 -8.96
C TYR A 57 2.59 1.32 -9.12
N TRP A 58 1.70 1.37 -10.10
CA TRP A 58 0.87 2.54 -10.36
C TRP A 58 -0.13 2.84 -9.23
N THR A 59 -0.71 4.02 -9.23
CA THR A 59 -1.72 4.40 -8.25
C THR A 59 -3.04 3.71 -8.58
N ASP A 60 -3.52 2.85 -7.67
CA ASP A 60 -4.75 2.07 -7.81
C ASP A 60 -5.79 2.54 -6.80
N ILE A 61 -6.62 3.48 -7.23
CA ILE A 61 -7.72 4.04 -6.44
C ILE A 61 -9.01 3.32 -6.81
N HIS A 62 -9.71 2.82 -5.82
CA HIS A 62 -11.04 2.24 -5.98
C HIS A 62 -12.09 3.23 -5.51
N GLY A 63 -12.97 3.65 -6.41
CA GLY A 63 -14.12 4.47 -6.08
C GLY A 63 -15.12 3.74 -5.20
N LEU A 64 -15.78 4.47 -4.32
CA LEU A 64 -16.86 3.96 -3.46
C LEU A 64 -18.22 3.97 -4.17
N ASP A 65 -18.34 4.72 -5.27
CA ASP A 65 -19.59 4.89 -5.99
C ASP A 65 -19.68 3.96 -7.21
N ALA A 66 -20.87 3.42 -7.44
CA ALA A 66 -21.15 2.55 -8.58
C ALA A 66 -20.95 3.25 -9.95
N SER A 67 -20.91 4.60 -9.97
CA SER A 67 -20.63 5.44 -11.13
C SER A 67 -19.16 5.69 -11.38
N SER A 68 -18.27 5.42 -10.40
CA SER A 68 -16.83 5.54 -10.58
C SER A 68 -16.30 4.27 -11.23
N SER A 69 -15.39 4.41 -12.20
CA SER A 69 -14.69 3.24 -12.76
C SER A 69 -14.03 2.45 -11.62
N ALA A 70 -14.13 1.11 -11.68
CA ALA A 70 -13.59 0.23 -10.65
C ALA A 70 -12.09 0.44 -10.40
N PHE A 71 -11.41 1.09 -11.34
CA PHE A 71 -9.98 1.41 -11.31
C PHE A 71 -9.77 2.85 -11.79
N SER A 72 -9.12 3.65 -10.97
CA SER A 72 -8.74 5.02 -11.30
C SER A 72 -7.31 5.29 -10.83
N ASP A 73 -6.53 5.99 -11.65
CA ASP A 73 -5.22 6.55 -11.25
C ASP A 73 -5.35 7.89 -10.51
N GLY A 74 -6.58 8.34 -10.27
CA GLY A 74 -6.86 9.65 -9.68
C GLY A 74 -6.48 10.81 -10.61
N GLY A 75 -6.30 10.55 -11.91
CA GLY A 75 -5.85 11.54 -12.90
C GLY A 75 -4.36 11.89 -12.79
N MET A 76 -3.59 11.13 -12.03
CA MET A 76 -2.17 11.37 -11.80
C MET A 76 -1.32 10.24 -12.38
N LYS A 77 -0.41 10.57 -13.30
CA LYS A 77 0.59 9.62 -13.79
C LYS A 77 1.67 9.41 -12.70
N SER A 78 1.68 8.23 -12.09
CA SER A 78 2.73 7.83 -11.18
C SER A 78 4.02 7.48 -11.94
N LYS A 79 5.15 7.92 -11.38
CA LYS A 79 6.50 7.47 -11.81
C LYS A 79 7.07 6.56 -10.72
N PRO A 80 7.96 5.63 -11.05
CA PRO A 80 8.68 4.87 -10.04
C PRO A 80 9.36 5.80 -9.02
N TYR A 81 9.09 5.62 -7.72
CA TYR A 81 9.59 6.47 -6.63
C TYR A 81 10.11 5.62 -5.47
N ASP A 82 10.88 6.24 -4.59
CA ASP A 82 11.44 5.56 -3.43
C ASP A 82 10.57 5.77 -2.18
N ILE A 83 10.56 4.77 -1.31
CA ILE A 83 10.08 4.88 0.07
C ILE A 83 11.29 5.18 0.97
N PRO A 84 11.35 6.35 1.64
CA PRO A 84 12.45 6.64 2.56
C PRO A 84 12.23 5.98 3.93
N MET A 85 13.30 5.61 4.62
CA MET A 85 13.24 5.04 5.97
C MET A 85 12.48 5.95 6.94
N ARG A 86 12.60 7.27 6.79
CA ARG A 86 11.90 8.28 7.61
C ARG A 86 10.37 8.17 7.55
N ALA A 87 9.81 7.60 6.50
CA ALA A 87 8.37 7.35 6.38
C ALA A 87 7.92 6.12 7.19
N LEU A 88 8.86 5.28 7.61
CA LEU A 88 8.66 4.09 8.43
C LEU A 88 8.95 4.34 9.91
N GLU A 89 9.55 5.46 10.25
CA GLU A 89 9.92 5.86 11.61
C GLU A 89 8.88 6.80 12.21
N SER A 90 8.45 6.55 13.44
CA SER A 90 7.56 7.45 14.16
C SER A 90 8.24 8.82 14.42
N ALA A 91 7.47 9.88 14.23
CA ALA A 91 7.86 11.22 14.66
C ALA A 91 7.76 11.40 16.19
N ASP A 92 6.87 10.61 16.82
CA ASP A 92 6.54 10.76 18.25
C ASP A 92 7.36 9.85 19.16
N PHE A 93 7.72 8.66 18.66
CA PHE A 93 8.38 7.61 19.46
C PHE A 93 9.67 7.17 18.76
N SER A 94 10.76 7.24 19.49
CA SER A 94 12.09 6.93 18.95
C SER A 94 12.31 5.45 18.64
N ASN A 95 11.52 4.56 19.23
CA ASN A 95 11.61 3.09 19.11
C ASN A 95 10.41 2.46 18.38
N LEU A 96 9.56 3.27 17.73
CA LEU A 96 8.40 2.78 16.98
C LEU A 96 8.65 2.87 15.48
N TYR A 97 8.50 1.76 14.80
CA TYR A 97 8.60 1.62 13.35
C TYR A 97 7.37 0.94 12.80
N MET A 98 7.03 1.24 11.56
CA MET A 98 5.94 0.60 10.82
C MET A 98 6.41 0.15 9.45
N ALA A 99 5.78 -0.88 8.89
CA ALA A 99 6.02 -1.36 7.54
C ALA A 99 4.71 -1.69 6.84
N GLY A 100 4.69 -1.67 5.52
CA GLY A 100 3.52 -2.01 4.72
C GLY A 100 2.48 -0.91 4.66
N ARG A 101 1.21 -1.24 4.83
CA ARG A 101 0.08 -0.34 4.61
C ARG A 101 -0.08 0.78 5.65
N CYS A 102 0.60 0.68 6.78
CA CYS A 102 0.48 1.63 7.90
C CYS A 102 1.63 2.63 8.00
N ILE A 103 2.53 2.71 7.03
CA ILE A 103 3.59 3.71 7.00
C ILE A 103 3.03 5.13 6.79
N SER A 104 3.89 6.13 6.96
CA SER A 104 3.53 7.54 6.77
C SER A 104 3.46 7.90 5.29
N GLY A 105 2.27 8.13 4.80
CA GLY A 105 2.03 8.56 3.43
C GLY A 105 0.59 9.00 3.22
N GLY A 106 0.37 9.95 2.34
CA GLY A 106 -0.94 10.44 1.95
C GLY A 106 -1.80 9.36 1.27
N PHE A 107 -3.04 9.70 0.94
CA PHE A 107 -3.98 8.77 0.30
C PHE A 107 -3.46 8.25 -1.05
N ILE A 108 -2.95 9.12 -1.90
CA ILE A 108 -2.47 8.79 -3.23
C ILE A 108 -1.25 7.85 -3.20
N PRO A 109 -0.17 8.18 -2.46
CA PRO A 109 0.96 7.24 -2.32
C PRO A 109 0.54 5.90 -1.72
N HIS A 110 -0.38 5.91 -0.74
CA HIS A 110 -0.88 4.68 -0.13
C HIS A 110 -1.52 3.76 -1.18
N ALA A 111 -2.30 4.29 -2.12
CA ALA A 111 -2.90 3.52 -3.19
C ALA A 111 -1.88 2.88 -4.15
N SER A 112 -0.62 3.30 -4.11
CA SER A 112 0.50 2.77 -4.90
C SER A 112 1.38 1.79 -4.09
N TYR A 113 1.84 2.18 -2.88
CA TYR A 113 2.82 1.37 -2.14
C TYR A 113 2.22 0.18 -1.36
N ARG A 114 0.90 0.07 -1.21
CA ARG A 114 0.21 -0.95 -0.39
C ARG A 114 0.24 -2.37 -0.94
N VAL A 115 1.16 -2.69 -1.83
CA VAL A 115 1.33 -4.02 -2.43
C VAL A 115 2.30 -4.89 -1.62
N THR A 116 2.12 -6.21 -1.69
CA THR A 116 2.83 -7.18 -0.86
C THR A 116 4.35 -7.11 -1.02
N GLY A 117 4.87 -6.96 -2.26
CA GLY A 117 6.31 -6.88 -2.50
C GLY A 117 6.97 -5.70 -1.79
N ASN A 118 6.34 -4.52 -1.85
CA ASN A 118 6.82 -3.33 -1.13
C ASN A 118 6.74 -3.54 0.40
N ALA A 119 5.66 -4.18 0.89
CA ALA A 119 5.51 -4.46 2.32
C ALA A 119 6.61 -5.38 2.85
N ALA A 120 7.00 -6.40 2.07
CA ALA A 120 8.10 -7.30 2.42
C ALA A 120 9.44 -6.56 2.51
N ALA A 121 9.78 -5.75 1.49
CA ALA A 121 11.01 -4.96 1.48
C ALA A 121 11.07 -3.94 2.63
N MET A 122 9.96 -3.25 2.92
CA MET A 122 9.86 -2.36 4.06
C MET A 122 10.03 -3.11 5.40
N GLY A 123 9.42 -4.29 5.54
CA GLY A 123 9.52 -5.13 6.74
C GLY A 123 10.95 -5.57 7.00
N GLU A 124 11.68 -5.99 5.97
CA GLU A 124 13.09 -6.34 6.07
C GLU A 124 13.95 -5.16 6.52
N ALA A 125 13.77 -3.99 5.90
CA ALA A 125 14.54 -2.80 6.23
C ALA A 125 14.31 -2.33 7.67
N VAL A 126 13.04 -2.32 8.11
CA VAL A 126 12.66 -1.95 9.47
C VAL A 126 13.20 -2.96 10.48
N GLY A 127 13.09 -4.26 10.19
CA GLY A 127 13.61 -5.32 11.07
C GLY A 127 15.11 -5.18 11.29
N LYS A 128 15.89 -4.98 10.22
CA LYS A 128 17.33 -4.73 10.31
C LYS A 128 17.65 -3.47 11.15
N LYS A 129 16.92 -2.39 10.94
CA LYS A 129 17.14 -1.14 11.70
C LYS A 129 16.78 -1.29 13.17
N ALA A 130 15.67 -1.94 13.49
CA ALA A 130 15.26 -2.17 14.87
C ALA A 130 16.26 -3.05 15.61
N ALA A 131 16.75 -4.13 14.98
CA ALA A 131 17.77 -4.99 15.53
C ALA A 131 19.08 -4.23 15.80
N ALA A 132 19.58 -3.47 14.81
CA ALA A 132 20.79 -2.68 14.98
C ALA A 132 20.67 -1.69 16.14
N ARG A 133 19.48 -1.07 16.31
CA ARG A 133 19.24 -0.14 17.42
C ARG A 133 19.19 -0.81 18.80
N SER A 134 18.71 -2.05 18.88
CA SER A 134 18.61 -2.78 20.14
C SER A 134 19.97 -3.31 20.64
N LEU A 135 20.94 -3.40 19.73
CA LEU A 135 22.30 -3.90 20.02
C LEU A 135 23.32 -2.78 20.29
N GLY A 136 23.01 -1.53 20.03
CA GLY A 136 23.84 -0.35 20.25
C GLY A 136 23.24 0.66 21.19
#